data_6776f4fd52b8dd0cc670206c05f7acbe
#
_entry.id   6776f4fd52b8dd0cc670206c05f7acbe
#
_cell.length_a   1.000
_cell.length_b   1.000
_cell.length_c   1.000
_cell.angle_alpha   90.00
_cell.angle_beta   90.00
_cell.angle_gamma   90.00
#
_symmetry.space_group_name_H-M   'P 1'
#
loop_
_entity.id
_entity.type
_entity.pdbx_description
1 polymer ?
#
loop_
_entity_poly.entity_id
_entity_poly.type
_entity_poly.pdbx_seq_one_letter_code
_entity_poly.pdbx_strand_id
1 'polypeptide(L)'
;MDRLDSGISIGVPPIAPRANWKGFLRLSLVTCPVALYPATSESEKVSFNQLNRKTGHRIKYAKIDADTGEEVANEDIVKGYKVDTDTFIEVTKEELDNVALESTRTIEIDEFVDRSEIDPRYLIRPYYLVPDGKVGHDAFAVVRETIREMNKVAIGRVVLTNREHIIALEPLDKGLMGTLLRYPYEVRSADEYFDDIQDVKVTKDMLDLARHIVNQKAGHFEPDKFEDQYETALIELINQKRAGKPITAKARPRGENVVDLMEALRKSIGREGAAAEASKKSGKKPRKAAAGQKEMLMPIAGKKPAKEAAAKKPAAKPQRKSA
;
A
#
# COMPACT_ATOMS: atom_id res chain seq x y z
N MET A 1 -34.90 -16.79 -23.91
CA MET A 1 -34.16 -17.99 -24.30
C MET A 1 -32.81 -17.51 -24.83
N ASP A 2 -31.64 -17.66 -24.21
CA ASP A 2 -31.28 -18.36 -23.00
C ASP A 2 -30.09 -17.63 -22.33
N ARG A 3 -30.12 -17.69 -21.02
CA ARG A 3 -29.05 -17.24 -20.11
C ARG A 3 -27.80 -18.10 -20.32
N LEU A 4 -26.63 -17.50 -20.41
CA LEU A 4 -25.37 -18.13 -19.98
C LEU A 4 -24.54 -17.08 -19.25
N ASP A 5 -24.98 -16.79 -18.05
CA ASP A 5 -24.18 -16.16 -17.01
C ASP A 5 -23.63 -17.32 -16.16
N SER A 6 -22.38 -17.68 -16.34
CA SER A 6 -21.67 -18.60 -15.48
C SER A 6 -20.26 -18.07 -15.21
N GLY A 7 -20.23 -16.96 -14.46
CA GLY A 7 -19.04 -16.56 -13.71
C GLY A 7 -18.75 -17.62 -12.66
N ILE A 8 -17.73 -18.46 -12.90
CA ILE A 8 -17.20 -19.34 -11.89
C ILE A 8 -16.44 -18.46 -10.90
N SER A 9 -17.17 -18.00 -9.88
CA SER A 9 -16.55 -17.58 -8.62
C SER A 9 -15.86 -18.82 -8.04
N ILE A 10 -14.53 -18.80 -7.96
CA ILE A 10 -13.78 -19.78 -7.19
C ILE A 10 -14.03 -19.43 -5.72
N GLY A 11 -15.21 -19.81 -5.24
CA GLY A 11 -15.61 -19.66 -3.85
C GLY A 11 -14.78 -20.58 -2.97
N VAL A 12 -13.64 -20.11 -2.51
CA VAL A 12 -13.06 -20.65 -1.29
C VAL A 12 -14.06 -20.32 -0.19
N PRO A 13 -14.61 -21.32 0.55
CA PRO A 13 -15.54 -21.02 1.63
C PRO A 13 -14.87 -20.05 2.59
N PRO A 14 -15.56 -19.01 3.08
CA PRO A 14 -14.99 -18.06 4.00
C PRO A 14 -14.49 -18.82 5.22
N ILE A 15 -13.18 -18.97 5.34
CA ILE A 15 -12.56 -19.49 6.54
C ILE A 15 -12.94 -18.53 7.64
N ALA A 16 -13.64 -19.00 8.68
CA ALA A 16 -14.00 -18.18 9.82
C ALA A 16 -12.76 -17.41 10.32
N PRO A 17 -12.84 -16.09 10.46
CA PRO A 17 -11.68 -15.29 10.82
C PRO A 17 -11.11 -15.81 12.14
N ARG A 18 -9.79 -16.10 12.13
CA ARG A 18 -9.09 -16.52 13.35
C ARG A 18 -8.59 -15.29 14.07
N ALA A 19 -8.79 -15.27 15.39
CA ALA A 19 -8.22 -14.23 16.23
C ALA A 19 -6.69 -14.26 16.15
N ASN A 20 -6.06 -13.12 15.87
CA ASN A 20 -4.61 -12.98 15.91
C ASN A 20 -4.10 -12.98 17.35
N TRP A 21 -4.95 -12.53 18.28
CA TRP A 21 -4.60 -12.42 19.67
C TRP A 21 -5.87 -12.56 20.53
N LYS A 22 -5.73 -13.15 21.70
CA LYS A 22 -6.76 -13.27 22.72
C LYS A 22 -6.17 -12.90 24.07
N GLY A 23 -6.96 -12.16 24.85
CA GLY A 23 -6.54 -11.72 26.16
C GLY A 23 -7.64 -10.90 26.85
N PHE A 24 -7.23 -9.86 27.57
CA PHE A 24 -8.13 -9.03 28.34
C PHE A 24 -7.98 -7.56 27.96
N LEU A 25 -9.10 -6.83 27.99
CA LEU A 25 -9.11 -5.37 27.99
C LEU A 25 -9.30 -4.91 29.44
N ARG A 26 -8.41 -4.04 29.91
CA ARG A 26 -8.41 -3.52 31.27
C ARG A 26 -8.56 -2.00 31.28
N LEU A 27 -9.55 -1.53 31.99
CA LEU A 27 -9.71 -0.12 32.37
C LEU A 27 -9.75 -0.04 33.90
N SER A 28 -8.64 0.37 34.51
CA SER A 28 -8.48 0.37 35.96
C SER A 28 -8.77 -1.02 36.56
N LEU A 29 -9.82 -1.16 37.36
CA LEU A 29 -10.24 -2.44 37.97
C LEU A 29 -11.19 -3.26 37.12
N VAL A 30 -11.71 -2.69 36.05
CA VAL A 30 -12.64 -3.38 35.15
C VAL A 30 -11.84 -4.13 34.09
N THR A 31 -12.05 -5.44 34.03
CA THR A 31 -11.36 -6.32 33.08
C THR A 31 -12.39 -7.18 32.35
N CYS A 32 -12.29 -7.27 31.04
CA CYS A 32 -13.13 -8.15 30.23
C CYS A 32 -12.30 -8.95 29.20
N PRO A 33 -12.66 -10.22 28.94
CA PRO A 33 -11.99 -11.03 27.93
C PRO A 33 -12.32 -10.51 26.53
N VAL A 34 -11.30 -10.41 25.68
CA VAL A 34 -11.42 -9.88 24.32
C VAL A 34 -10.58 -10.68 23.33
N ALA A 35 -10.95 -10.59 22.06
CA ALA A 35 -10.21 -11.14 20.94
C ALA A 35 -9.95 -10.06 19.87
N LEU A 36 -8.76 -10.07 19.30
CA LEU A 36 -8.30 -9.13 18.28
C LEU A 36 -8.22 -9.83 16.91
N TYR A 37 -8.92 -9.26 15.94
CA TYR A 37 -8.96 -9.76 14.56
C TYR A 37 -8.44 -8.71 13.60
N PRO A 38 -7.60 -9.06 12.59
CA PRO A 38 -7.22 -8.12 11.55
C PRO A 38 -8.46 -7.55 10.86
N ALA A 39 -8.52 -6.22 10.71
CA ALA A 39 -9.62 -5.58 9.97
C ALA A 39 -9.38 -5.55 8.45
N THR A 40 -8.18 -5.95 8.00
CA THR A 40 -7.80 -6.01 6.58
C THR A 40 -7.35 -7.41 6.20
N SER A 41 -7.62 -7.81 4.95
CA SER A 41 -7.19 -9.07 4.37
C SER A 41 -6.53 -8.84 3.02
N GLU A 42 -5.53 -9.64 2.70
CA GLU A 42 -4.90 -9.71 1.37
C GLU A 42 -5.20 -11.02 0.65
N SER A 43 -6.11 -11.84 1.19
CA SER A 43 -6.40 -13.18 0.69
C SER A 43 -7.00 -13.20 -0.73
N GLU A 44 -7.63 -12.10 -1.14
CA GLU A 44 -8.26 -11.96 -2.46
C GLU A 44 -7.29 -11.51 -3.56
N LYS A 45 -6.11 -11.02 -3.18
CA LYS A 45 -5.08 -10.62 -4.15
C LYS A 45 -4.48 -11.81 -4.88
N VAL A 46 -4.27 -11.66 -6.19
CA VAL A 46 -3.59 -12.69 -7.00
C VAL A 46 -2.18 -12.90 -6.47
N SER A 47 -1.84 -14.14 -6.14
CA SER A 47 -0.50 -14.52 -5.69
C SER A 47 0.20 -15.42 -6.71
N PHE A 48 1.51 -15.25 -6.86
CA PHE A 48 2.32 -16.02 -7.78
C PHE A 48 3.32 -16.92 -7.06
N ASN A 49 3.46 -18.16 -7.54
CA ASN A 49 4.58 -19.01 -7.17
C ASN A 49 5.74 -18.77 -8.15
N GLN A 50 6.97 -18.76 -7.62
CA GLN A 50 8.16 -18.71 -8.45
C GLN A 50 8.43 -20.10 -9.05
N LEU A 51 8.62 -20.13 -10.38
CA LEU A 51 8.87 -21.35 -11.10
C LEU A 51 10.21 -21.28 -11.84
N ASN A 52 10.91 -22.40 -11.89
CA ASN A 52 12.09 -22.54 -12.73
C ASN A 52 11.66 -22.59 -14.21
N ARG A 53 12.08 -21.60 -15.00
CA ARG A 53 11.71 -21.49 -16.42
C ARG A 53 12.08 -22.70 -17.27
N LYS A 54 13.16 -23.41 -16.91
CA LYS A 54 13.65 -24.58 -17.68
C LYS A 54 12.88 -25.83 -17.36
N THR A 55 12.53 -26.05 -16.10
CA THR A 55 11.92 -27.31 -15.63
C THR A 55 10.42 -27.18 -15.34
N GLY A 56 9.89 -25.97 -15.21
CA GLY A 56 8.50 -25.71 -14.79
C GLY A 56 8.24 -25.97 -13.29
N HIS A 57 9.23 -26.41 -12.54
CA HIS A 57 9.07 -26.77 -11.14
C HIS A 57 9.07 -25.53 -10.23
N ARG A 58 8.38 -25.62 -9.10
CA ARG A 58 8.35 -24.59 -8.06
C ARG A 58 9.72 -24.45 -7.41
N ILE A 59 10.16 -23.20 -7.24
CA ILE A 59 11.42 -22.85 -6.56
C ILE A 59 11.20 -22.91 -5.05
N LYS A 60 12.16 -23.45 -4.32
CA LYS A 60 12.31 -23.37 -2.87
C LYS A 60 13.54 -22.54 -2.56
N TYR A 61 13.53 -21.89 -1.39
CA TYR A 61 14.67 -21.13 -0.90
C TYR A 61 15.41 -21.97 0.13
N ALA A 62 16.73 -22.08 -0.02
CA ALA A 62 17.63 -22.60 0.99
C ALA A 62 18.39 -21.42 1.61
N LYS A 63 18.69 -21.49 2.90
CA LYS A 63 19.56 -20.56 3.59
C LYS A 63 20.98 -21.06 3.47
N ILE A 64 21.85 -20.26 2.91
CA ILE A 64 23.24 -20.62 2.69
C ILE A 64 24.16 -19.67 3.45
N ASP A 65 25.27 -20.20 3.95
CA ASP A 65 26.36 -19.41 4.51
C ASP A 65 27.00 -18.58 3.40
N ALA A 66 27.24 -17.28 3.67
CA ALA A 66 27.70 -16.35 2.66
C ALA A 66 29.15 -16.62 2.22
N ASP A 67 29.98 -17.17 3.10
CA ASP A 67 31.41 -17.39 2.86
C ASP A 67 31.69 -18.80 2.34
N THR A 68 31.02 -19.83 2.91
CA THR A 68 31.24 -21.23 2.52
C THR A 68 30.33 -21.69 1.38
N GLY A 69 29.16 -21.04 1.20
CA GLY A 69 28.15 -21.45 0.22
C GLY A 69 27.36 -22.71 0.62
N GLU A 70 27.55 -23.24 1.82
CA GLU A 70 26.88 -24.42 2.32
C GLU A 70 25.48 -24.07 2.88
N GLU A 71 24.54 -25.04 2.81
CA GLU A 71 23.20 -24.86 3.38
C GLU A 71 23.26 -24.94 4.91
N VAL A 72 22.66 -23.93 5.57
CA VAL A 72 22.62 -23.80 7.02
C VAL A 72 21.29 -24.31 7.55
N ALA A 73 21.32 -25.22 8.50
CA ALA A 73 20.12 -25.71 9.16
C ALA A 73 19.47 -24.60 10.02
N ASN A 74 18.13 -24.62 10.16
CA ASN A 74 17.42 -23.57 10.89
C ASN A 74 17.81 -23.48 12.39
N GLU A 75 18.28 -24.57 12.96
CA GLU A 75 18.76 -24.66 14.34
C GLU A 75 20.11 -23.96 14.56
N ASP A 76 20.94 -23.88 13.51
CA ASP A 76 22.25 -23.22 13.55
C ASP A 76 22.18 -21.71 13.23
N ILE A 77 20.97 -21.19 12.95
CA ILE A 77 20.80 -19.77 12.62
C ILE A 77 20.51 -18.97 13.86
N VAL A 78 21.43 -18.10 14.22
CA VAL A 78 21.34 -17.14 15.32
C VAL A 78 21.12 -15.72 14.80
N LYS A 79 20.68 -14.80 15.65
CA LYS A 79 20.58 -13.38 15.31
C LYS A 79 21.87 -12.66 15.67
N GLY A 80 22.48 -12.00 14.70
CA GLY A 80 23.65 -11.16 14.90
C GLY A 80 23.28 -9.67 14.87
N TYR A 81 23.62 -8.92 15.93
CA TYR A 81 23.56 -7.46 15.95
C TYR A 81 24.89 -6.90 15.42
N LYS A 82 24.84 -6.16 14.33
CA LYS A 82 26.03 -5.57 13.72
C LYS A 82 26.54 -4.39 14.55
N VAL A 83 27.78 -4.49 15.03
CA VAL A 83 28.45 -3.45 15.83
C VAL A 83 29.42 -2.65 14.97
N ASP A 84 30.14 -3.34 14.06
CA ASP A 84 31.12 -2.76 13.15
C ASP A 84 31.03 -3.47 11.79
N THR A 85 31.89 -3.09 10.84
CA THR A 85 31.82 -3.52 9.42
C THR A 85 31.73 -5.05 9.30
N ASP A 86 32.49 -5.81 10.10
CA ASP A 86 32.54 -7.28 10.04
C ASP A 86 32.37 -7.93 11.43
N THR A 87 31.87 -7.18 12.43
CA THR A 87 31.70 -7.68 13.78
C THR A 87 30.23 -7.74 14.16
N PHE A 88 29.78 -8.93 14.55
CA PHE A 88 28.42 -9.18 15.02
C PHE A 88 28.44 -9.68 16.46
N ILE A 89 27.53 -9.16 17.27
CA ILE A 89 27.21 -9.73 18.60
C ILE A 89 26.07 -10.71 18.38
N GLU A 90 26.30 -11.96 18.73
CA GLU A 90 25.27 -12.97 18.73
C GLU A 90 24.23 -12.68 19.81
N VAL A 91 22.96 -12.77 19.46
CA VAL A 91 21.83 -12.64 20.37
C VAL A 91 21.02 -13.93 20.28
N THR A 92 21.05 -14.69 21.36
CA THR A 92 20.35 -15.98 21.43
C THR A 92 18.84 -15.79 21.58
N LYS A 93 18.09 -16.84 21.29
CA LYS A 93 16.65 -16.84 21.45
C LYS A 93 16.27 -16.66 22.94
N GLU A 94 17.01 -17.31 23.83
CA GLU A 94 16.78 -17.21 25.28
C GLU A 94 17.00 -15.79 25.80
N GLU A 95 18.02 -15.10 25.32
CA GLU A 95 18.26 -13.69 25.67
C GLU A 95 17.13 -12.80 25.16
N LEU A 96 16.64 -13.03 23.94
CA LEU A 96 15.49 -12.29 23.40
C LEU A 96 14.21 -12.58 24.18
N ASP A 97 13.99 -13.82 24.57
CA ASP A 97 12.83 -14.21 25.38
C ASP A 97 12.92 -13.60 26.80
N ASN A 98 14.12 -13.41 27.35
CA ASN A 98 14.33 -12.73 28.63
C ASN A 98 14.12 -11.20 28.55
N VAL A 99 14.40 -10.58 27.40
CA VAL A 99 14.12 -9.15 27.16
C VAL A 99 12.67 -8.94 26.77
N ALA A 100 12.00 -9.95 26.21
CA ALA A 100 10.60 -9.88 25.88
C ALA A 100 9.78 -9.56 27.14
N LEU A 101 9.01 -8.47 27.08
CA LEU A 101 8.08 -8.13 28.14
C LEU A 101 7.16 -9.32 28.39
N GLU A 102 7.02 -9.74 29.65
CA GLU A 102 6.05 -10.77 30.01
C GLU A 102 4.68 -10.33 29.49
N SER A 103 4.17 -11.04 28.50
CA SER A 103 2.86 -10.75 27.94
C SER A 103 1.80 -11.10 28.98
N THR A 104 1.31 -10.11 29.69
CA THR A 104 0.14 -10.26 30.58
C THR A 104 -1.13 -10.63 29.81
N ARG A 105 -1.06 -10.70 28.47
CA ARG A 105 -2.20 -10.85 27.58
C ARG A 105 -3.32 -9.86 27.89
N THR A 106 -2.92 -8.65 28.25
CA THR A 106 -3.87 -7.59 28.61
C THR A 106 -3.58 -6.35 27.78
N ILE A 107 -4.61 -5.78 27.20
CA ILE A 107 -4.59 -4.42 26.69
C ILE A 107 -4.95 -3.53 27.86
N GLU A 108 -3.98 -2.80 28.39
CA GLU A 108 -4.18 -1.83 29.43
C GLU A 108 -4.43 -0.46 28.83
N ILE A 109 -5.56 0.17 29.20
CA ILE A 109 -5.85 1.54 28.78
C ILE A 109 -5.11 2.46 29.76
N ASP A 110 -4.17 3.25 29.19
CA ASP A 110 -3.34 4.19 29.94
C ASP A 110 -3.96 5.59 30.02
N GLU A 111 -4.54 6.06 28.88
CA GLU A 111 -5.05 7.43 28.76
C GLU A 111 -6.15 7.56 27.71
N PHE A 112 -6.84 8.71 27.71
CA PHE A 112 -7.86 9.07 26.72
C PHE A 112 -7.53 10.41 26.12
N VAL A 113 -7.47 10.47 24.78
CA VAL A 113 -7.09 11.67 24.01
C VAL A 113 -8.19 12.03 23.00
N ASP A 114 -8.11 13.24 22.46
CA ASP A 114 -8.97 13.61 21.33
C ASP A 114 -8.48 12.97 20.05
N ARG A 115 -9.40 12.54 19.19
CA ARG A 115 -9.03 11.90 17.91
C ARG A 115 -8.13 12.80 17.04
N SER A 116 -8.30 14.12 17.12
CA SER A 116 -7.51 15.11 16.38
C SER A 116 -6.06 15.23 16.83
N GLU A 117 -5.73 14.75 18.04
CA GLU A 117 -4.36 14.75 18.55
C GLU A 117 -3.52 13.61 17.97
N ILE A 118 -4.18 12.57 17.44
CA ILE A 118 -3.49 11.43 16.81
C ILE A 118 -3.18 11.77 15.36
N ASP A 119 -1.93 12.10 15.09
CA ASP A 119 -1.47 12.37 13.72
C ASP A 119 -1.55 11.08 12.88
N PRO A 120 -2.13 11.13 11.66
CA PRO A 120 -2.26 9.96 10.77
C PRO A 120 -0.95 9.22 10.47
N ARG A 121 0.20 9.88 10.57
CA ARG A 121 1.52 9.26 10.37
C ARG A 121 1.83 8.16 11.39
N TYR A 122 1.20 8.22 12.56
CA TYR A 122 1.37 7.20 13.60
C TYR A 122 0.52 5.95 13.35
N LEU A 123 -0.55 6.02 12.56
CA LEU A 123 -1.45 4.89 12.31
C LEU A 123 -0.77 3.80 11.47
N ILE A 124 -0.85 2.52 11.91
CA ILE A 124 -0.26 1.39 11.19
C ILE A 124 -1.34 0.47 10.64
N ARG A 125 -1.91 -0.36 11.50
CA ARG A 125 -2.81 -1.45 11.12
C ARG A 125 -4.05 -1.48 12.01
N PRO A 126 -5.24 -1.51 11.41
CA PRO A 126 -6.48 -1.64 12.16
C PRO A 126 -6.79 -3.11 12.48
N TYR A 127 -7.43 -3.29 13.63
CA TYR A 127 -7.97 -4.55 14.13
C TYR A 127 -9.39 -4.34 14.64
N TYR A 128 -10.22 -5.37 14.56
CA TYR A 128 -11.48 -5.43 15.29
C TYR A 128 -11.23 -6.05 16.65
N LEU A 129 -11.66 -5.39 17.72
CA LEU A 129 -11.65 -5.88 19.07
C LEU A 129 -13.08 -6.21 19.49
N VAL A 130 -13.31 -7.47 19.87
CA VAL A 130 -14.61 -7.96 20.26
C VAL A 130 -14.52 -8.73 21.58
N PRO A 131 -15.61 -8.83 22.39
CA PRO A 131 -15.61 -9.65 23.61
C PRO A 131 -15.43 -11.13 23.24
N ASP A 132 -14.62 -11.85 24.00
CA ASP A 132 -14.38 -13.29 23.84
C ASP A 132 -15.20 -14.09 24.86
N GLY A 133 -16.15 -14.86 24.37
CA GLY A 133 -17.08 -15.63 25.20
C GLY A 133 -18.25 -14.81 25.77
N LYS A 134 -19.06 -15.45 26.60
CA LYS A 134 -20.29 -14.84 27.15
C LYS A 134 -20.01 -13.93 28.36
N VAL A 135 -18.92 -14.17 29.05
CA VAL A 135 -18.54 -13.41 30.24
C VAL A 135 -17.81 -12.15 29.81
N GLY A 136 -18.21 -11.00 30.33
CA GLY A 136 -17.54 -9.72 30.06
C GLY A 136 -18.20 -8.86 29.00
N HIS A 137 -19.29 -9.30 28.36
CA HIS A 137 -20.03 -8.47 27.40
C HIS A 137 -20.50 -7.15 27.99
N ASP A 138 -20.98 -7.16 29.21
CA ASP A 138 -21.48 -5.97 29.90
C ASP A 138 -20.33 -5.00 30.19
N ALA A 139 -19.22 -5.50 30.73
CA ALA A 139 -18.03 -4.67 30.98
C ALA A 139 -17.46 -4.09 29.68
N PHE A 140 -17.39 -4.89 28.62
CA PHE A 140 -16.97 -4.43 27.31
C PHE A 140 -17.88 -3.34 26.75
N ALA A 141 -19.20 -3.53 26.86
CA ALA A 141 -20.20 -2.56 26.42
C ALA A 141 -20.06 -1.23 27.18
N VAL A 142 -19.90 -1.29 28.51
CA VAL A 142 -19.67 -0.09 29.33
C VAL A 142 -18.43 0.67 28.87
N VAL A 143 -17.30 0.00 28.70
CA VAL A 143 -16.05 0.64 28.22
C VAL A 143 -16.28 1.28 26.85
N ARG A 144 -16.87 0.56 25.91
CA ARG A 144 -17.14 1.06 24.56
C ARG A 144 -18.06 2.29 24.56
N GLU A 145 -19.19 2.23 25.27
CA GLU A 145 -20.15 3.34 25.31
C GLU A 145 -19.58 4.56 26.03
N THR A 146 -18.78 4.38 27.08
CA THR A 146 -18.09 5.48 27.75
C THR A 146 -17.15 6.20 26.80
N ILE A 147 -16.33 5.47 26.03
CA ILE A 147 -15.44 6.06 25.03
C ILE A 147 -16.25 6.83 23.98
N ARG A 148 -17.40 6.27 23.55
CA ARG A 148 -18.28 6.88 22.55
C ARG A 148 -18.92 8.18 23.07
N GLU A 149 -19.50 8.16 24.26
CA GLU A 149 -20.16 9.34 24.84
C GLU A 149 -19.18 10.50 25.08
N MET A 150 -17.97 10.17 25.51
CA MET A 150 -16.92 11.16 25.73
C MET A 150 -16.25 11.62 24.44
N ASN A 151 -16.54 11.00 23.30
CA ASN A 151 -15.93 11.25 22.00
C ASN A 151 -14.38 11.26 22.06
N LYS A 152 -13.84 10.30 22.81
CA LYS A 152 -12.39 10.14 23.01
C LYS A 152 -11.87 8.91 22.28
N VAL A 153 -10.54 8.80 22.23
CA VAL A 153 -9.82 7.60 21.83
C VAL A 153 -9.06 7.10 23.04
N ALA A 154 -9.21 5.83 23.36
CA ALA A 154 -8.44 5.21 24.45
C ALA A 154 -7.10 4.75 23.90
N ILE A 155 -6.02 5.18 24.53
CA ILE A 155 -4.65 4.74 24.23
C ILE A 155 -4.23 3.71 25.24
N GLY A 156 -3.68 2.60 24.75
CA GLY A 156 -3.20 1.54 25.60
C GLY A 156 -2.00 0.82 25.00
N ARG A 157 -1.55 -0.23 25.68
CA ARG A 157 -0.45 -1.08 25.24
C ARG A 157 -0.87 -2.52 25.11
N VAL A 158 -0.32 -3.19 24.12
CA VAL A 158 -0.58 -4.61 23.85
C VAL A 158 0.70 -5.30 23.40
N VAL A 159 0.98 -6.47 23.96
CA VAL A 159 2.08 -7.30 23.47
C VAL A 159 1.54 -8.26 22.41
N LEU A 160 1.99 -8.06 21.18
CA LEU A 160 1.71 -8.93 20.05
C LEU A 160 2.99 -9.67 19.65
N THR A 161 2.91 -10.99 19.60
CA THR A 161 4.08 -11.86 19.45
C THR A 161 5.01 -11.66 20.65
N ASN A 162 6.14 -10.98 20.51
CA ASN A 162 7.12 -10.74 21.58
C ASN A 162 7.44 -9.25 21.73
N ARG A 163 6.62 -8.37 21.17
CA ARG A 163 6.86 -6.92 21.19
C ARG A 163 5.64 -6.16 21.67
N GLU A 164 5.88 -5.17 22.50
CA GLU A 164 4.86 -4.20 22.89
C GLU A 164 4.55 -3.26 21.73
N HIS A 165 3.28 -2.93 21.60
CA HIS A 165 2.76 -1.95 20.64
C HIS A 165 1.80 -1.01 21.35
N ILE A 166 1.79 0.23 20.93
CA ILE A 166 0.76 1.18 21.33
C ILE A 166 -0.49 0.90 20.48
N ILE A 167 -1.66 0.90 21.09
CA ILE A 167 -2.94 0.69 20.42
C ILE A 167 -3.92 1.81 20.77
N ALA A 168 -4.53 2.38 19.75
CA ALA A 168 -5.64 3.34 19.87
C ALA A 168 -6.96 2.60 19.69
N LEU A 169 -7.87 2.72 20.65
CA LEU A 169 -9.17 2.06 20.65
C LEU A 169 -10.28 3.09 20.43
N GLU A 170 -11.08 2.88 19.39
CA GLU A 170 -12.20 3.73 19.01
C GLU A 170 -13.47 2.89 18.88
N PRO A 171 -14.64 3.39 19.33
CA PRO A 171 -15.92 2.69 19.17
C PRO A 171 -16.29 2.55 17.70
N LEU A 172 -16.57 1.33 17.29
CA LEU A 172 -17.05 1.01 15.94
C LEU A 172 -18.24 0.05 16.06
N ASP A 173 -19.41 0.51 15.70
CA ASP A 173 -20.67 -0.24 15.83
C ASP A 173 -20.82 -0.92 17.21
N LYS A 174 -20.86 -2.25 17.24
CA LYS A 174 -20.98 -3.07 18.44
C LYS A 174 -19.63 -3.49 19.05
N GLY A 175 -18.52 -3.15 18.39
CA GLY A 175 -17.16 -3.47 18.79
C GLY A 175 -16.29 -2.25 19.07
N LEU A 176 -14.99 -2.48 19.15
CA LEU A 176 -13.97 -1.43 19.11
C LEU A 176 -13.07 -1.69 17.91
N MET A 177 -12.64 -0.61 17.27
CA MET A 177 -11.52 -0.64 16.34
C MET A 177 -10.24 -0.33 17.12
N GLY A 178 -9.28 -1.24 17.06
CA GLY A 178 -7.95 -1.05 17.65
C GLY A 178 -6.95 -0.78 16.56
N THR A 179 -6.38 0.41 16.49
CA THR A 179 -5.34 0.75 15.52
C THR A 179 -3.98 0.78 16.20
N LEU A 180 -3.02 -0.01 15.70
CA LEU A 180 -1.65 0.06 16.20
C LEU A 180 -1.01 1.39 15.81
N LEU A 181 -0.22 1.96 16.73
CA LEU A 181 0.50 3.21 16.53
C LEU A 181 2.01 2.97 16.48
N ARG A 182 2.69 3.82 15.72
CA ARG A 182 4.15 3.90 15.68
C ARG A 182 4.71 4.54 16.94
N TYR A 183 5.92 4.17 17.28
CA TYR A 183 6.71 4.93 18.23
C TYR A 183 7.28 6.21 17.59
N PRO A 184 7.60 7.25 18.38
CA PRO A 184 8.09 8.52 17.85
C PRO A 184 9.32 8.38 16.94
N TYR A 185 10.23 7.45 17.24
CA TYR A 185 11.46 7.21 16.45
C TYR A 185 11.18 6.57 15.05
N GLU A 186 9.97 6.06 14.82
CA GLU A 186 9.56 5.47 13.53
C GLU A 186 8.96 6.52 12.59
N VAL A 187 8.69 7.74 13.08
CA VAL A 187 8.09 8.84 12.32
C VAL A 187 9.14 9.87 11.96
N ARG A 188 9.35 10.12 10.67
CA ARG A 188 10.31 11.11 10.20
C ARG A 188 9.77 12.53 10.39
N SER A 189 10.67 13.50 10.66
CA SER A 189 10.30 14.90 10.70
C SER A 189 9.83 15.39 9.33
N ALA A 190 8.77 16.18 9.30
CA ALA A 190 8.29 16.81 8.08
C ALA A 190 9.26 17.90 7.58
N ASP A 191 9.97 18.55 8.48
CA ASP A 191 10.91 19.65 8.20
C ASP A 191 12.04 19.18 7.28
N GLU A 192 12.54 17.93 7.45
CA GLU A 192 13.54 17.32 6.57
C GLU A 192 13.12 17.30 5.09
N TYR A 193 11.83 17.40 4.80
CA TYR A 193 11.26 17.28 3.46
C TYR A 193 10.62 18.56 2.96
N PHE A 194 10.23 19.48 3.86
CA PHE A 194 9.45 20.65 3.48
C PHE A 194 10.25 21.94 3.50
N ASP A 195 11.40 21.97 4.17
CA ASP A 195 12.25 23.16 4.28
C ASP A 195 12.72 23.71 2.93
N ASP A 196 12.91 22.83 1.95
CA ASP A 196 13.32 23.21 0.58
C ASP A 196 12.13 23.66 -0.30
N ILE A 197 10.89 23.61 0.18
CA ILE A 197 9.72 24.06 -0.58
C ILE A 197 9.68 25.58 -0.60
N GLN A 198 9.84 26.15 -1.78
CA GLN A 198 9.82 27.60 -1.96
C GLN A 198 8.44 28.19 -1.72
N ASP A 199 8.42 29.31 -1.00
CA ASP A 199 7.21 30.10 -0.85
C ASP A 199 6.79 30.74 -2.18
N VAL A 200 5.65 30.29 -2.72
CA VAL A 200 5.10 30.82 -3.97
C VAL A 200 3.93 31.72 -3.69
N LYS A 201 3.93 32.91 -4.28
CA LYS A 201 2.81 33.85 -4.17
C LYS A 201 1.61 33.34 -4.97
N VAL A 202 0.60 32.82 -4.27
CA VAL A 202 -0.66 32.39 -4.88
C VAL A 202 -1.62 33.59 -5.01
N THR A 203 -2.06 33.89 -6.22
CA THR A 203 -3.02 34.98 -6.47
C THR A 203 -4.46 34.53 -6.19
N LYS A 204 -5.34 35.50 -5.90
CA LYS A 204 -6.75 35.20 -5.66
C LYS A 204 -7.42 34.52 -6.85
N ASP A 205 -7.10 34.96 -8.07
CA ASP A 205 -7.67 34.40 -9.31
C ASP A 205 -7.27 32.92 -9.50
N MET A 206 -6.03 32.54 -9.14
CA MET A 206 -5.58 31.16 -9.16
C MET A 206 -6.37 30.31 -8.16
N LEU A 207 -6.61 30.84 -6.96
CA LEU A 207 -7.38 30.14 -5.93
C LEU A 207 -8.84 29.98 -6.34
N ASP A 208 -9.47 31.00 -6.90
CA ASP A 208 -10.88 30.97 -7.29
C ASP A 208 -11.09 29.97 -8.45
N LEU A 209 -10.16 29.93 -9.40
CA LEU A 209 -10.19 28.95 -10.49
C LEU A 209 -10.00 27.52 -9.98
N ALA A 210 -9.05 27.30 -9.08
CA ALA A 210 -8.82 26.01 -8.45
C ALA A 210 -10.02 25.55 -7.59
N ARG A 211 -10.62 26.47 -6.82
CA ARG A 211 -11.85 26.19 -6.04
C ARG A 211 -12.99 25.73 -6.92
N HIS A 212 -13.17 26.36 -8.09
CA HIS A 212 -14.20 25.94 -9.02
C HIS A 212 -14.03 24.49 -9.44
N ILE A 213 -12.82 24.07 -9.78
CA ILE A 213 -12.50 22.67 -10.14
C ILE A 213 -12.74 21.72 -8.94
N VAL A 214 -12.29 22.11 -7.75
CA VAL A 214 -12.49 21.31 -6.53
C VAL A 214 -13.99 21.12 -6.25
N ASN A 215 -14.79 22.19 -6.35
CA ASN A 215 -16.23 22.12 -6.11
C ASN A 215 -16.96 21.25 -7.14
N GLN A 216 -16.51 21.23 -8.40
CA GLN A 216 -17.07 20.34 -9.41
C GLN A 216 -16.75 18.86 -9.16
N LYS A 217 -15.61 18.58 -8.49
CA LYS A 217 -15.17 17.22 -8.17
C LYS A 217 -15.47 16.82 -6.73
N ALA A 218 -16.09 17.70 -5.96
CA ALA A 218 -16.48 17.39 -4.59
C ALA A 218 -17.54 16.28 -4.58
N GLY A 219 -17.35 15.33 -3.69
CA GLY A 219 -18.23 14.17 -3.55
C GLY A 219 -18.02 13.47 -2.22
N HIS A 220 -18.75 12.40 -2.00
CA HIS A 220 -18.57 11.51 -0.86
C HIS A 220 -17.53 10.45 -1.22
N PHE A 221 -16.75 10.06 -0.21
CA PHE A 221 -15.84 8.93 -0.37
C PHE A 221 -16.65 7.62 -0.35
N GLU A 222 -16.71 6.97 -1.50
CA GLU A 222 -17.35 5.67 -1.68
C GLU A 222 -16.27 4.67 -2.10
N PRO A 223 -15.77 3.82 -1.18
CA PRO A 223 -14.69 2.87 -1.47
C PRO A 223 -14.97 1.98 -2.68
N ASP A 224 -16.22 1.56 -2.87
CA ASP A 224 -16.65 0.65 -3.94
C ASP A 224 -16.49 1.25 -5.37
N LYS A 225 -16.27 2.57 -5.46
CA LYS A 225 -15.98 3.24 -6.74
C LYS A 225 -14.52 3.12 -7.17
N PHE A 226 -13.63 2.69 -6.25
CA PHE A 226 -12.21 2.54 -6.51
C PHE A 226 -11.90 1.08 -6.85
N GLU A 227 -11.97 0.75 -8.15
CA GLU A 227 -11.58 -0.56 -8.64
C GLU A 227 -10.06 -0.70 -8.71
N ASP A 228 -9.54 -1.84 -8.27
CA ASP A 228 -8.14 -2.19 -8.50
C ASP A 228 -7.93 -2.58 -9.96
N GLN A 229 -7.59 -1.58 -10.78
CA GLN A 229 -7.36 -1.78 -12.22
C GLN A 229 -6.19 -2.71 -12.52
N TYR A 230 -5.20 -2.77 -11.61
CA TYR A 230 -4.06 -3.68 -11.77
C TYR A 230 -4.51 -5.13 -11.58
N GLU A 231 -5.24 -5.40 -10.51
CA GLU A 231 -5.77 -6.73 -10.20
C GLU A 231 -6.70 -7.23 -11.31
N THR A 232 -7.61 -6.36 -11.77
CA THR A 232 -8.52 -6.65 -12.90
C THR A 232 -7.75 -6.98 -14.19
N ALA A 233 -6.73 -6.18 -14.53
CA ALA A 233 -5.89 -6.43 -15.70
C ALA A 233 -5.04 -7.71 -15.55
N LEU A 234 -4.63 -8.04 -14.34
CA LEU A 234 -3.87 -9.25 -14.03
C LEU A 234 -4.72 -10.51 -14.19
N ILE A 235 -5.94 -10.49 -13.67
CA ILE A 235 -6.93 -11.57 -13.85
C ILE A 235 -7.23 -11.77 -15.33
N GLU A 236 -7.45 -10.68 -16.07
CA GLU A 236 -7.67 -10.73 -17.53
C GLU A 236 -6.49 -11.37 -18.27
N LEU A 237 -5.26 -10.97 -17.93
CA LEU A 237 -4.03 -11.55 -18.48
C LEU A 237 -3.93 -13.07 -18.22
N ILE A 238 -4.21 -13.51 -16.98
CA ILE A 238 -4.20 -14.93 -16.61
C ILE A 238 -5.24 -15.70 -17.42
N ASN A 239 -6.46 -15.16 -17.57
CA ASN A 239 -7.52 -15.76 -18.34
C ASN A 239 -7.19 -15.85 -19.84
N GLN A 240 -6.58 -14.82 -20.41
CA GLN A 240 -6.10 -14.85 -21.82
C GLN A 240 -5.03 -15.93 -22.01
N LYS A 241 -4.06 -16.04 -21.07
CA LYS A 241 -3.03 -17.10 -21.10
C LYS A 241 -3.63 -18.50 -21.00
N ARG A 242 -4.60 -18.70 -20.12
CA ARG A 242 -5.31 -19.98 -19.98
C ARG A 242 -6.06 -20.36 -21.26
N ALA A 243 -6.59 -19.37 -21.96
CA ALA A 243 -7.31 -19.56 -23.25
C ALA A 243 -6.36 -19.64 -24.48
N GLY A 244 -5.03 -19.57 -24.31
CA GLY A 244 -4.06 -19.59 -25.41
C GLY A 244 -4.12 -18.37 -26.34
N LYS A 245 -4.73 -17.25 -25.90
CA LYS A 245 -4.86 -16.04 -26.69
C LYS A 245 -3.58 -15.19 -26.67
N PRO A 246 -3.20 -14.54 -27.80
CA PRO A 246 -2.05 -13.65 -27.81
C PRO A 246 -2.29 -12.42 -26.94
N ILE A 247 -1.26 -12.04 -26.18
CA ILE A 247 -1.29 -10.88 -25.28
C ILE A 247 -0.94 -9.65 -26.12
N THR A 248 -1.88 -8.72 -26.25
CA THR A 248 -1.64 -7.41 -26.86
C THR A 248 -1.28 -6.40 -25.78
N ALA A 249 -0.10 -5.80 -25.87
CA ALA A 249 0.31 -4.73 -24.94
C ALA A 249 -0.63 -3.51 -25.13
N LYS A 250 -1.31 -3.09 -24.06
CA LYS A 250 -2.07 -1.83 -24.07
C LYS A 250 -1.08 -0.66 -24.17
N ALA A 251 -1.28 0.23 -25.15
CA ALA A 251 -0.50 1.45 -25.28
C ALA A 251 -0.69 2.31 -24.01
N ARG A 252 0.40 2.72 -23.38
CA ARG A 252 0.35 3.64 -22.24
C ARG A 252 -0.03 5.03 -22.75
N PRO A 253 -1.05 5.70 -22.18
CA PRO A 253 -1.33 7.08 -22.52
C PRO A 253 -0.10 7.94 -22.16
N ARG A 254 0.36 8.74 -23.11
CA ARG A 254 1.41 9.73 -22.84
C ARG A 254 0.80 10.85 -22.02
N GLY A 255 1.37 11.14 -20.85
CA GLY A 255 0.98 12.30 -20.05
C GLY A 255 1.21 13.59 -20.85
N GLU A 256 0.24 14.50 -20.83
CA GLU A 256 0.40 15.86 -21.37
C GLU A 256 1.31 16.65 -20.42
N ASN A 257 2.41 17.20 -20.92
CA ASN A 257 3.23 18.13 -20.16
C ASN A 257 2.49 19.45 -20.01
N VAL A 258 2.18 19.84 -18.79
CA VAL A 258 1.57 21.15 -18.47
C VAL A 258 2.68 22.20 -18.47
N VAL A 259 2.63 23.14 -19.41
CA VAL A 259 3.64 24.22 -19.55
C VAL A 259 3.21 25.49 -18.82
N ASP A 260 1.89 25.73 -18.71
CA ASP A 260 1.30 26.88 -18.02
C ASP A 260 0.15 26.44 -17.11
N LEU A 261 0.29 26.72 -15.81
CA LEU A 261 -0.71 26.37 -14.80
C LEU A 261 -2.06 27.06 -15.07
N MET A 262 -2.05 28.36 -15.44
CA MET A 262 -3.28 29.12 -15.69
C MET A 262 -4.02 28.64 -16.94
N GLU A 263 -3.28 28.33 -17.99
CA GLU A 263 -3.85 27.73 -19.21
C GLU A 263 -4.43 26.34 -18.92
N ALA A 264 -3.71 25.51 -18.16
CA ALA A 264 -4.16 24.17 -17.78
C ALA A 264 -5.44 24.23 -16.93
N LEU A 265 -5.53 25.14 -15.96
CA LEU A 265 -6.71 25.35 -15.14
C LEU A 265 -7.92 25.80 -15.98
N ARG A 266 -7.74 26.77 -16.89
CA ARG A 266 -8.81 27.23 -17.80
C ARG A 266 -9.26 26.13 -18.76
N LYS A 267 -8.32 25.35 -19.29
CA LYS A 267 -8.58 24.22 -20.19
C LYS A 267 -9.34 23.07 -19.51
N SER A 268 -9.06 22.84 -18.23
CA SER A 268 -9.77 21.85 -17.41
C SER A 268 -11.25 22.24 -17.25
N ILE A 269 -11.55 23.49 -16.93
CA ILE A 269 -12.93 23.99 -16.84
C ILE A 269 -13.66 23.92 -18.19
N GLY A 270 -12.99 24.28 -19.29
CA GLY A 270 -13.58 24.25 -20.63
C GLY A 270 -13.85 22.84 -21.17
N ARG A 271 -13.01 21.86 -20.84
CA ARG A 271 -13.23 20.46 -21.26
C ARG A 271 -14.41 19.80 -20.55
N GLU A 272 -14.63 20.09 -19.26
CA GLU A 272 -15.75 19.51 -18.52
C GLU A 272 -17.10 20.13 -18.94
N GLY A 273 -17.14 21.42 -19.29
CA GLY A 273 -18.33 22.04 -19.89
C GLY A 273 -18.72 21.42 -21.24
N ALA A 274 -17.75 21.08 -22.09
CA ALA A 274 -17.99 20.43 -23.38
C ALA A 274 -18.43 18.97 -23.23
N ALA A 275 -17.95 18.25 -22.21
CA ALA A 275 -18.38 16.88 -21.92
C ALA A 275 -19.84 16.81 -21.41
N ALA A 276 -20.25 17.78 -20.60
CA ALA A 276 -21.62 17.90 -20.11
C ALA A 276 -22.63 18.27 -21.22
N GLU A 277 -22.21 19.05 -22.24
CA GLU A 277 -23.04 19.32 -23.42
C GLU A 277 -23.08 18.19 -24.45
N ALA A 278 -22.00 17.40 -24.57
CA ALA A 278 -21.93 16.25 -25.47
C ALA A 278 -22.89 15.12 -25.09
N SER A 279 -23.15 14.94 -23.79
CA SER A 279 -24.10 13.94 -23.29
C SER A 279 -25.58 14.28 -23.56
N LYS A 280 -25.88 15.54 -23.92
CA LYS A 280 -27.25 16.00 -24.28
C LYS A 280 -27.55 16.02 -25.78
N LYS A 281 -26.58 15.71 -26.65
CA LYS A 281 -26.74 15.75 -28.13
C LYS A 281 -26.26 14.45 -28.80
N SER A 282 -26.78 13.30 -28.42
CA SER A 282 -26.67 12.09 -29.22
C SER A 282 -27.84 12.00 -30.20
N GLY A 283 -27.69 12.61 -31.37
CA GLY A 283 -28.71 12.55 -32.40
C GLY A 283 -28.41 13.39 -33.64
N LYS A 284 -27.20 13.30 -34.24
CA LYS A 284 -27.00 13.67 -35.65
C LYS A 284 -25.71 13.05 -36.23
N LYS A 285 -25.84 12.41 -37.39
CA LYS A 285 -24.79 11.71 -38.16
C LYS A 285 -23.59 12.62 -38.48
N PRO A 286 -22.35 12.08 -38.56
CA PRO A 286 -21.16 12.88 -38.85
C PRO A 286 -21.11 13.32 -40.30
N ARG A 287 -20.85 14.62 -40.54
CA ARG A 287 -20.45 15.19 -41.79
C ARG A 287 -18.98 14.92 -42.06
N LYS A 288 -18.64 14.50 -43.27
CA LYS A 288 -17.27 14.27 -43.75
C LYS A 288 -16.40 15.51 -43.57
N ALA A 289 -15.24 15.35 -42.98
CA ALA A 289 -14.21 16.39 -42.86
C ALA A 289 -13.56 16.63 -44.24
N ALA A 290 -13.36 17.93 -44.55
CA ALA A 290 -12.63 18.37 -45.76
C ALA A 290 -11.12 18.21 -45.52
N ALA A 291 -10.43 17.70 -46.54
CA ALA A 291 -8.98 17.57 -46.61
C ALA A 291 -8.31 18.95 -46.69
N GLY A 292 -7.31 19.19 -45.82
CA GLY A 292 -6.39 20.30 -46.04
C GLY A 292 -6.04 21.12 -44.79
N GLN A 293 -5.34 20.52 -43.85
CA GLN A 293 -4.52 21.32 -42.92
C GLN A 293 -3.17 20.61 -42.68
N LYS A 294 -2.12 21.18 -43.29
CA LYS A 294 -0.74 20.74 -43.09
C LYS A 294 -0.30 21.12 -41.67
N GLU A 295 0.09 20.14 -40.87
CA GLU A 295 0.80 20.38 -39.61
C GLU A 295 2.16 20.99 -39.85
N MET A 296 2.38 22.19 -39.33
CA MET A 296 3.70 22.82 -39.28
C MET A 296 4.41 22.31 -38.02
N LEU A 297 5.22 21.27 -38.18
CA LEU A 297 6.20 20.85 -37.20
C LEU A 297 7.43 21.79 -37.29
N MET A 298 7.60 22.67 -36.31
CA MET A 298 8.86 23.40 -36.12
C MET A 298 9.91 22.46 -35.49
N PRO A 299 11.09 22.28 -36.12
CA PRO A 299 12.15 21.50 -35.50
C PRO A 299 12.85 22.32 -34.42
N ILE A 300 12.88 21.81 -33.19
CA ILE A 300 13.70 22.34 -32.11
C ILE A 300 15.15 21.87 -32.35
N ALA A 301 16.04 22.81 -32.61
CA ALA A 301 17.48 22.57 -32.69
C ALA A 301 18.03 22.30 -31.28
N GLY A 302 18.51 21.08 -31.04
CA GLY A 302 19.18 20.79 -29.78
C GLY A 302 19.70 19.36 -29.63
N LYS A 303 21.01 19.22 -29.91
CA LYS A 303 21.95 18.10 -29.66
C LYS A 303 22.10 17.06 -30.76
N LYS A 304 23.26 17.19 -31.43
CA LYS A 304 23.87 16.17 -32.31
C LYS A 304 24.13 14.87 -31.54
N PRO A 305 23.83 13.70 -32.11
CA PRO A 305 24.27 12.43 -31.56
C PRO A 305 25.78 12.27 -31.74
N ALA A 306 26.45 11.73 -30.72
CA ALA A 306 27.87 11.40 -30.78
C ALA A 306 28.10 10.31 -31.84
N LYS A 307 29.15 10.53 -32.67
CA LYS A 307 29.62 9.58 -33.67
C LYS A 307 30.06 8.27 -33.01
N GLU A 308 29.50 7.17 -33.47
CA GLU A 308 30.02 5.82 -33.25
C GLU A 308 31.47 5.73 -33.73
N ALA A 309 32.37 5.39 -32.83
CA ALA A 309 33.76 5.07 -33.17
C ALA A 309 33.83 3.63 -33.70
N ALA A 310 34.34 3.50 -34.91
CA ALA A 310 34.55 2.22 -35.56
C ALA A 310 35.45 1.29 -34.75
N ALA A 311 35.02 0.04 -34.61
CA ALA A 311 35.74 -1.04 -33.96
C ALA A 311 37.02 -1.39 -34.74
N LYS A 312 38.18 -1.22 -34.12
CA LYS A 312 39.48 -1.73 -34.61
C LYS A 312 39.58 -3.22 -34.31
N LYS A 313 39.90 -4.01 -35.36
CA LYS A 313 40.25 -5.45 -35.28
C LYS A 313 41.43 -5.68 -34.32
N PRO A 314 41.47 -6.76 -33.56
CA PRO A 314 42.60 -7.09 -32.71
C PRO A 314 43.76 -7.67 -33.55
N ALA A 315 44.94 -7.17 -33.30
CA ALA A 315 46.19 -7.64 -33.88
C ALA A 315 46.67 -8.93 -33.21
N ALA A 316 47.27 -9.84 -33.99
CA ALA A 316 47.78 -11.15 -33.61
C ALA A 316 48.92 -11.05 -32.59
N LYS A 317 48.91 -11.98 -31.60
CA LYS A 317 50.01 -12.19 -30.65
C LYS A 317 51.21 -12.86 -31.30
N PRO A 318 52.42 -12.43 -30.99
CA PRO A 318 53.61 -13.19 -31.39
C PRO A 318 53.85 -14.37 -30.43
N GLN A 319 54.18 -15.51 -31.02
CA GLN A 319 54.65 -16.74 -30.33
C GLN A 319 56.00 -16.47 -29.70
N ARG A 320 56.18 -16.81 -28.42
CA ARG A 320 57.46 -16.92 -27.77
C ARG A 320 57.92 -18.40 -27.85
N LYS A 321 59.10 -18.59 -28.51
CA LYS A 321 59.82 -19.84 -28.49
C LYS A 321 60.47 -20.07 -27.12
N SER A 322 60.41 -21.32 -26.71
CA SER A 322 61.14 -21.91 -25.59
C SER A 322 62.62 -21.99 -25.85
N ALA A 323 63.42 -21.71 -24.86
CA ALA A 323 64.66 -22.33 -24.51
C ALA A 323 64.75 -22.41 -22.99
#